data_5f25b72c58dd195e8a7388d9a1265c83
#
_entry.id   5f25b72c58dd195e8a7388d9a1265c83
#
_cell.length_a   1.000
_cell.length_b   1.000
_cell.length_c   1.000
_cell.angle_alpha   90.00
_cell.angle_beta   90.00
_cell.angle_gamma   90.00
#
_symmetry.space_group_name_H-M   'P 1'
#
loop_
_entity.id
_entity.type
_entity.pdbx_description
1 polymer ?
#
loop_
_entity_poly.entity_id
_entity_poly.type
_entity_poly.pdbx_seq_one_letter_code
_entity_poly.pdbx_strand_id
1 'polypeptide(L)'
;MKNNSTWILLCLACMMTLSCSDKKNTADESEKGVSTVLPDTKNEVAVQILKKRDFNHELVSNGKISARGKADLRFETGEVIAHIYVKNGDRVQKGQKLADLDKFRLEQKLSQSEDALLKAELELKDVLIGQGYSPDDFSKVPAETMKIAKVKSGYEQSKSQYELAKREMEHATLIAPFDGVVANLFSKPYNPANTSEAFCTIIDC
;
A
#
# COMPACT_ATOMS: atom_id res chain seq x y z
N MET A 1 26.69 14.85 33.03
CA MET A 1 26.29 14.16 34.31
C MET A 1 26.08 15.23 35.35
N LYS A 2 24.82 15.59 35.69
CA LYS A 2 24.44 16.22 36.95
C LYS A 2 22.94 16.53 36.89
N ASN A 3 22.24 15.72 37.65
CA ASN A 3 21.10 15.95 38.52
C ASN A 3 19.84 16.65 37.98
N ASN A 4 18.94 15.82 37.43
CA ASN A 4 17.49 16.16 37.29
C ASN A 4 16.67 15.58 38.48
N SER A 5 17.30 15.12 39.57
CA SER A 5 16.59 14.47 40.70
C SER A 5 16.12 15.45 41.76
N THR A 6 16.56 16.71 41.77
CA THR A 6 16.21 17.67 42.79
C THR A 6 14.97 18.52 42.51
N TRP A 7 14.48 18.55 41.26
CA TRP A 7 13.27 19.30 40.92
C TRP A 7 11.95 18.54 41.13
N ILE A 8 12.01 17.22 41.19
CA ILE A 8 10.83 16.38 41.47
C ILE A 8 10.44 16.39 42.97
N LEU A 9 11.39 16.61 43.84
CA LEU A 9 11.15 16.68 45.29
C LEU A 9 10.59 18.04 45.79
N LEU A 10 10.72 19.09 44.98
CA LEU A 10 10.19 20.41 45.35
C LEU A 10 8.72 20.60 44.99
N CYS A 11 8.18 19.83 44.02
CA CYS A 11 6.76 19.89 43.68
C CYS A 11 5.84 19.06 44.57
N LEU A 12 6.39 18.11 45.37
CA LEU A 12 5.58 17.27 46.26
C LEU A 12 5.32 17.89 47.64
N ALA A 13 6.00 19.00 48.00
CA ALA A 13 5.87 19.66 49.30
C ALA A 13 4.81 20.79 49.36
N CYS A 14 4.15 21.14 48.26
CA CYS A 14 3.22 22.27 48.16
C CYS A 14 1.73 21.89 48.15
N MET A 15 1.36 20.62 48.35
CA MET A 15 -0.03 20.14 48.29
C MET A 15 -0.68 19.75 49.62
N MET A 16 -0.13 20.14 50.77
CA MET A 16 -0.71 19.77 52.08
C MET A 16 -0.94 20.95 52.99
N THR A 17 -1.67 22.01 52.59
CA THR A 17 -2.23 22.99 53.55
C THR A 17 -3.49 23.63 53.00
N LEU A 18 -4.62 22.93 53.05
CA LEU A 18 -5.96 23.54 53.10
C LEU A 18 -6.86 22.65 53.97
N SER A 19 -6.67 22.81 55.30
CA SER A 19 -7.53 22.23 56.30
C SER A 19 -8.70 23.19 56.55
N CYS A 20 -9.92 22.73 56.27
CA CYS A 20 -11.16 23.40 56.64
C CYS A 20 -11.32 23.42 58.19
N SER A 21 -11.56 24.60 58.72
CA SER A 21 -11.95 24.80 60.13
C SER A 21 -13.50 24.88 60.21
N ASP A 22 -14.08 23.85 60.79
CA ASP A 22 -15.46 23.86 61.31
C ASP A 22 -15.61 24.86 62.46
N LYS A 23 -16.56 25.72 62.37
CA LYS A 23 -17.00 26.52 63.52
C LYS A 23 -18.49 26.27 63.78
N LYS A 24 -18.73 25.36 64.73
CA LYS A 24 -20.01 25.26 65.46
C LYS A 24 -20.29 26.59 66.21
N ASN A 25 -21.45 27.13 66.04
CA ASN A 25 -22.07 28.00 67.08
C ASN A 25 -23.49 27.51 67.32
N THR A 26 -23.69 27.11 68.54
CA THR A 26 -24.94 26.76 69.23
C THR A 26 -25.73 28.03 69.64
N ALA A 27 -27.04 27.88 69.50
CA ALA A 27 -28.13 28.41 70.29
C ALA A 27 -28.37 29.94 70.36
N ASP A 28 -29.53 30.42 69.93
CA ASP A 28 -30.55 30.78 70.90
C ASP A 28 -31.91 30.94 70.17
N GLU A 29 -32.97 30.57 70.92
CA GLU A 29 -34.37 30.61 70.52
C GLU A 29 -34.90 32.09 70.48
N SER A 30 -35.66 32.40 69.45
CA SER A 30 -36.83 33.23 69.62
C SER A 30 -37.80 33.04 68.49
N GLU A 31 -38.92 32.42 68.83
CA GLU A 31 -40.10 32.36 67.97
C GLU A 31 -40.53 33.70 67.49
N LYS A 32 -40.45 33.93 66.17
CA LYS A 32 -41.29 34.93 65.49
C LYS A 32 -41.97 34.21 64.33
N GLY A 33 -43.30 34.23 64.41
CA GLY A 33 -44.23 33.63 63.48
C GLY A 33 -43.80 33.84 62.05
N VAL A 34 -43.49 32.75 61.37
CA VAL A 34 -43.25 32.72 59.95
C VAL A 34 -44.62 32.84 59.27
N SER A 35 -44.93 34.03 58.79
CA SER A 35 -45.99 34.21 57.80
C SER A 35 -45.49 33.47 56.52
N THR A 36 -46.00 32.29 56.35
CA THR A 36 -45.76 31.51 55.11
C THR A 36 -46.66 32.09 54.02
N VAL A 37 -46.27 33.22 53.47
CA VAL A 37 -46.77 33.62 52.15
C VAL A 37 -45.94 32.91 51.13
N LEU A 38 -46.45 31.78 50.70
CA LEU A 38 -45.87 31.14 49.51
C LEU A 38 -45.99 32.13 48.35
N PRO A 39 -44.92 32.48 47.67
CA PRO A 39 -45.04 33.26 46.46
C PRO A 39 -45.92 32.48 45.47
N ASP A 40 -46.91 33.12 44.96
CA ASP A 40 -47.85 32.63 43.98
C ASP A 40 -47.05 32.45 42.66
N THR A 41 -46.27 31.38 42.60
CA THR A 41 -45.55 31.02 41.39
C THR A 41 -46.56 30.46 40.41
N LYS A 42 -47.07 31.38 39.55
CA LYS A 42 -47.77 30.91 38.35
C LYS A 42 -46.85 30.02 37.55
N ASN A 43 -47.11 28.73 37.62
CA ASN A 43 -46.45 27.78 36.72
C ASN A 43 -46.94 28.08 35.30
N GLU A 44 -46.13 28.72 34.49
CA GLU A 44 -46.41 28.87 33.08
C GLU A 44 -46.31 27.50 32.44
N VAL A 45 -47.43 26.95 32.04
CA VAL A 45 -47.51 25.69 31.32
C VAL A 45 -47.59 26.01 29.84
N ALA A 46 -46.56 25.68 29.09
CA ALA A 46 -46.59 25.77 27.63
C ALA A 46 -47.46 24.64 27.09
N VAL A 47 -48.59 24.99 26.48
CA VAL A 47 -49.51 24.04 25.87
C VAL A 47 -49.29 24.04 24.36
N GLN A 48 -48.95 22.88 23.79
CA GLN A 48 -48.85 22.72 22.36
C GLN A 48 -50.04 21.92 21.82
N ILE A 49 -50.73 22.47 20.83
CA ILE A 49 -51.79 21.76 20.13
C ILE A 49 -51.15 20.73 19.20
N LEU A 50 -51.37 19.45 19.47
CA LEU A 50 -50.94 18.37 18.62
C LEU A 50 -51.79 18.35 17.34
N LYS A 51 -51.16 18.60 16.21
CA LYS A 51 -51.75 18.45 14.88
C LYS A 51 -51.27 17.16 14.25
N LYS A 52 -52.16 16.42 13.62
CA LYS A 52 -51.79 15.26 12.80
C LYS A 52 -50.94 15.74 11.64
N ARG A 53 -49.71 15.22 11.53
CA ARG A 53 -48.79 15.51 10.43
C ARG A 53 -48.12 14.22 9.98
N ASP A 54 -47.70 14.19 8.74
CA ASP A 54 -46.92 13.09 8.22
C ASP A 54 -45.56 13.03 8.92
N PHE A 55 -45.19 11.85 9.35
CA PHE A 55 -43.89 11.57 9.97
C PHE A 55 -43.03 10.87 8.97
N ASN A 56 -42.00 11.55 8.47
CA ASN A 56 -41.02 10.94 7.60
C ASN A 56 -40.05 10.07 8.46
N HIS A 57 -40.16 8.76 8.29
CA HIS A 57 -39.25 7.85 8.94
C HIS A 57 -37.94 7.81 8.13
N GLU A 58 -36.91 8.48 8.63
CA GLU A 58 -35.57 8.42 8.04
C GLU A 58 -34.81 7.22 8.59
N LEU A 59 -34.41 6.32 7.70
CA LEU A 59 -33.51 5.24 8.03
C LEU A 59 -32.07 5.69 7.78
N VAL A 60 -31.35 6.01 8.85
CA VAL A 60 -29.92 6.33 8.76
C VAL A 60 -29.11 5.04 8.87
N SER A 61 -28.36 4.72 7.83
CA SER A 61 -27.47 3.56 7.80
C SER A 61 -26.04 4.02 7.57
N ASN A 62 -25.11 3.50 8.36
CA ASN A 62 -23.69 3.71 8.18
C ASN A 62 -23.11 2.57 7.32
N GLY A 63 -22.39 2.91 6.26
CA GLY A 63 -21.72 1.96 5.39
C GLY A 63 -20.29 2.38 5.11
N LYS A 64 -19.42 1.40 4.81
CA LYS A 64 -18.07 1.65 4.31
C LYS A 64 -18.07 1.43 2.81
N ILE A 65 -17.71 2.46 2.05
CA ILE A 65 -17.49 2.34 0.62
C ILE A 65 -16.13 1.65 0.41
N SER A 66 -16.09 0.58 -0.35
CA SER A 66 -14.87 -0.09 -0.77
C SER A 66 -14.82 -0.17 -2.29
N ALA A 67 -13.61 -0.11 -2.85
CA ALA A 67 -13.39 -0.29 -4.27
C ALA A 67 -13.80 -1.72 -4.69
N ARG A 68 -14.35 -1.87 -5.90
CA ARG A 68 -14.68 -3.15 -6.50
C ARG A 68 -13.42 -3.98 -6.79
N GLY A 69 -12.36 -3.31 -7.27
CA GLY A 69 -11.05 -3.88 -7.52
C GLY A 69 -9.95 -2.93 -7.03
N LYS A 70 -8.88 -3.49 -6.50
CA LYS A 70 -7.71 -2.75 -6.09
C LYS A 70 -6.46 -3.53 -6.50
N ALA A 71 -5.51 -2.87 -7.17
CA ALA A 71 -4.21 -3.45 -7.47
C ALA A 71 -3.10 -2.51 -6.98
N ASP A 72 -2.25 -3.02 -6.12
CA ASP A 72 -1.03 -2.33 -5.69
C ASP A 72 0.10 -2.75 -6.64
N LEU A 73 0.51 -1.84 -7.50
CA LEU A 73 1.51 -2.07 -8.54
C LEU A 73 2.89 -1.72 -8.00
N ARG A 74 3.87 -2.58 -8.29
CA ARG A 74 5.28 -2.36 -7.91
C ARG A 74 6.20 -2.75 -9.06
N PHE A 75 7.39 -2.20 -9.08
CA PHE A 75 8.45 -2.67 -9.98
C PHE A 75 9.11 -3.92 -9.40
N GLU A 76 9.52 -4.83 -10.28
CA GLU A 76 10.24 -6.05 -9.90
C GLU A 76 11.76 -5.81 -9.80
N THR A 77 12.26 -4.76 -10.47
CA THR A 77 13.67 -4.37 -10.47
C THR A 77 13.88 -2.99 -9.85
N GLY A 78 15.02 -2.79 -9.20
CA GLY A 78 15.36 -1.55 -8.48
C GLY A 78 16.08 -0.50 -9.35
N GLU A 79 15.85 -0.50 -10.67
CA GLU A 79 16.44 0.48 -11.57
C GLU A 79 15.85 1.88 -11.36
N VAL A 80 16.50 2.91 -11.89
CA VAL A 80 16.04 4.30 -11.75
C VAL A 80 14.77 4.51 -12.55
N ILE A 81 13.79 5.21 -11.97
CA ILE A 81 12.56 5.61 -12.65
C ILE A 81 12.90 6.70 -13.68
N ALA A 82 12.81 6.39 -14.96
CA ALA A 82 13.08 7.34 -16.03
C ALA A 82 11.91 8.30 -16.23
N HIS A 83 10.69 7.78 -16.37
CA HIS A 83 9.50 8.58 -16.64
C HIS A 83 8.30 8.09 -15.83
N ILE A 84 7.45 9.04 -15.40
CA ILE A 84 6.14 8.81 -14.81
C ILE A 84 5.13 9.55 -15.69
N TYR A 85 4.14 8.82 -16.22
CA TYR A 85 3.17 9.33 -17.19
C TYR A 85 1.83 9.73 -16.57
N VAL A 86 1.62 9.42 -15.30
CA VAL A 86 0.35 9.59 -14.59
C VAL A 86 0.54 10.31 -13.26
N LYS A 87 -0.55 10.85 -12.72
CA LYS A 87 -0.61 11.50 -11.41
C LYS A 87 -1.72 10.88 -10.57
N ASN A 88 -1.68 11.12 -9.25
CA ASN A 88 -2.78 10.74 -8.37
C ASN A 88 -4.09 11.39 -8.84
N GLY A 89 -5.16 10.60 -8.96
CA GLY A 89 -6.46 11.02 -9.42
C GLY A 89 -6.69 10.84 -10.93
N ASP A 90 -5.67 10.52 -11.72
CA ASP A 90 -5.83 10.27 -13.16
C ASP A 90 -6.59 8.98 -13.41
N ARG A 91 -7.49 9.02 -14.41
CA ARG A 91 -8.14 7.84 -14.94
C ARG A 91 -7.25 7.17 -15.96
N VAL A 92 -7.09 5.86 -15.83
CA VAL A 92 -6.26 5.03 -16.71
C VAL A 92 -7.05 3.88 -17.28
N GLN A 93 -6.68 3.44 -18.48
CA GLN A 93 -7.25 2.29 -19.16
C GLN A 93 -6.33 1.08 -18.99
N LYS A 94 -6.91 -0.11 -19.07
CA LYS A 94 -6.14 -1.37 -19.09
C LYS A 94 -5.07 -1.34 -20.17
N GLY A 95 -3.82 -1.67 -19.80
CA GLY A 95 -2.67 -1.66 -20.71
C GLY A 95 -2.02 -0.29 -20.87
N GLN A 96 -2.57 0.77 -20.29
CA GLN A 96 -1.95 2.11 -20.34
C GLN A 96 -0.65 2.11 -19.55
N LYS A 97 0.40 2.72 -20.12
CA LYS A 97 1.68 2.91 -19.45
C LYS A 97 1.56 3.91 -18.31
N LEU A 98 2.10 3.55 -17.14
CA LEU A 98 2.08 4.36 -15.93
C LEU A 98 3.46 4.97 -15.66
N ALA A 99 4.51 4.17 -15.79
CA ALA A 99 5.88 4.59 -15.61
C ALA A 99 6.85 3.65 -16.35
N ASP A 100 8.03 4.16 -16.64
CA ASP A 100 9.15 3.40 -17.22
C ASP A 100 10.38 3.54 -16.32
N LEU A 101 11.13 2.44 -16.18
CA LEU A 101 12.48 2.44 -15.60
C LEU A 101 13.53 2.80 -16.67
N ASP A 102 14.72 3.16 -16.25
CA ASP A 102 15.88 3.22 -17.11
C ASP A 102 16.24 1.79 -17.55
N LYS A 103 16.17 1.55 -18.88
CA LYS A 103 16.31 0.23 -19.47
C LYS A 103 17.72 -0.14 -19.86
N PHE A 104 18.66 0.80 -19.79
CA PHE A 104 20.01 0.59 -20.30
C PHE A 104 20.68 -0.68 -19.75
N ARG A 105 20.66 -0.88 -18.44
CA ARG A 105 21.24 -2.07 -17.81
C ARG A 105 20.48 -3.36 -18.13
N LEU A 106 19.16 -3.27 -18.24
CA LEU A 106 18.30 -4.41 -18.56
C LEU A 106 18.50 -4.83 -20.04
N GLU A 107 18.65 -3.87 -20.95
CA GLU A 107 18.99 -4.13 -22.37
C GLU A 107 20.33 -4.82 -22.50
N GLN A 108 21.36 -4.35 -21.77
CA GLN A 108 22.67 -4.97 -21.76
C GLN A 108 22.62 -6.42 -21.22
N LYS A 109 21.87 -6.64 -20.14
CA LYS A 109 21.67 -7.97 -19.56
C LYS A 109 20.92 -8.90 -20.52
N LEU A 110 19.88 -8.40 -21.20
CA LEU A 110 19.14 -9.14 -22.21
C LEU A 110 20.06 -9.55 -23.37
N SER A 111 20.80 -8.60 -23.94
CA SER A 111 21.75 -8.87 -25.03
C SER A 111 22.81 -9.89 -24.64
N GLN A 112 23.38 -9.76 -23.45
CA GLN A 112 24.37 -10.74 -22.94
C GLN A 112 23.77 -12.14 -22.77
N SER A 113 22.53 -12.24 -22.30
CA SER A 113 21.86 -13.53 -22.14
C SER A 113 21.44 -14.14 -23.48
N GLU A 114 21.12 -13.31 -24.49
CA GLU A 114 20.85 -13.74 -25.87
C GLU A 114 22.11 -14.32 -26.53
N ASP A 115 23.25 -13.65 -26.39
CA ASP A 115 24.54 -14.15 -26.87
C ASP A 115 24.93 -15.50 -26.21
N ALA A 116 24.67 -15.60 -24.90
CA ALA A 116 24.91 -16.84 -24.15
C ALA A 116 24.01 -18.01 -24.64
N LEU A 117 22.72 -17.69 -24.92
CA LEU A 117 21.79 -18.68 -25.48
C LEU A 117 22.22 -19.11 -26.89
N LEU A 118 22.59 -18.17 -27.76
CA LEU A 118 23.08 -18.47 -29.10
C LEU A 118 24.31 -19.37 -29.05
N LYS A 119 25.26 -19.08 -28.16
CA LYS A 119 26.44 -19.92 -27.95
C LYS A 119 26.03 -21.33 -27.51
N ALA A 120 25.10 -21.47 -26.56
CA ALA A 120 24.64 -22.77 -26.09
C ALA A 120 23.86 -23.56 -27.18
N GLU A 121 23.16 -22.86 -28.08
CA GLU A 121 22.51 -23.46 -29.25
C GLU A 121 23.52 -24.02 -30.25
N LEU A 122 24.60 -23.29 -30.52
CA LEU A 122 25.70 -23.78 -31.38
C LEU A 122 26.39 -24.98 -30.75
N GLU A 123 26.66 -24.95 -29.45
CA GLU A 123 27.24 -26.08 -28.71
C GLU A 123 26.31 -27.30 -28.73
N LEU A 124 24.99 -27.09 -28.60
CA LEU A 124 24.02 -28.19 -28.73
C LEU A 124 24.09 -28.85 -30.12
N LYS A 125 24.15 -28.02 -31.17
CA LYS A 125 24.30 -28.54 -32.55
C LYS A 125 25.60 -29.32 -32.71
N ASP A 126 26.71 -28.80 -32.20
CA ASP A 126 28.01 -29.47 -32.27
C ASP A 126 28.00 -30.83 -31.55
N VAL A 127 27.43 -30.89 -30.34
CA VAL A 127 27.25 -32.15 -29.59
C VAL A 127 26.44 -33.17 -30.38
N LEU A 128 25.37 -32.76 -31.06
CA LEU A 128 24.52 -33.66 -31.85
C LEU A 128 25.19 -34.11 -33.14
N ILE A 129 25.90 -33.22 -33.84
CA ILE A 129 26.69 -33.54 -35.02
C ILE A 129 27.79 -34.53 -34.65
N GLY A 130 28.49 -34.33 -33.52
CA GLY A 130 29.51 -35.27 -33.01
C GLY A 130 28.97 -36.65 -32.67
N GLN A 131 27.65 -36.79 -32.49
CA GLN A 131 26.97 -38.10 -32.33
C GLN A 131 26.41 -38.65 -33.64
N GLY A 132 26.68 -38.01 -34.78
CA GLY A 132 26.29 -38.48 -36.11
C GLY A 132 24.90 -38.05 -36.59
N TYR A 133 24.26 -37.06 -35.92
CA TYR A 133 22.99 -36.52 -36.37
C TYR A 133 23.21 -35.37 -37.37
N SER A 134 22.29 -35.24 -38.34
CA SER A 134 22.35 -34.15 -39.33
C SER A 134 22.05 -32.79 -38.69
N PRO A 135 22.82 -31.72 -38.99
CA PRO A 135 22.56 -30.39 -38.48
C PRO A 135 21.23 -29.77 -38.94
N ASP A 136 20.68 -30.29 -40.06
CA ASP A 136 19.45 -29.76 -40.68
C ASP A 136 18.19 -30.47 -40.21
N ASP A 137 18.28 -31.63 -39.56
CA ASP A 137 17.13 -32.42 -39.13
C ASP A 137 17.35 -33.11 -37.78
N PHE A 138 17.02 -32.44 -36.71
CA PHE A 138 17.04 -32.98 -35.35
C PHE A 138 15.77 -33.74 -34.95
N SER A 139 14.77 -33.88 -35.84
CA SER A 139 13.52 -34.60 -35.55
C SER A 139 13.74 -36.10 -35.30
N LYS A 140 14.83 -36.65 -35.83
CA LYS A 140 15.22 -38.05 -35.69
C LYS A 140 16.05 -38.35 -34.44
N VAL A 141 16.39 -37.33 -33.64
CA VAL A 141 17.18 -37.51 -32.42
C VAL A 141 16.30 -38.14 -31.34
N PRO A 142 16.67 -39.22 -30.71
CA PRO A 142 15.94 -39.80 -29.60
C PRO A 142 15.84 -38.81 -28.43
N ALA A 143 14.71 -38.80 -27.73
CA ALA A 143 14.44 -37.83 -26.66
C ALA A 143 15.51 -37.85 -25.56
N GLU A 144 16.01 -39.02 -25.18
CA GLU A 144 17.07 -39.15 -24.18
C GLU A 144 18.40 -38.55 -24.67
N THR A 145 18.75 -38.78 -25.93
CA THR A 145 19.96 -38.21 -26.54
C THR A 145 19.86 -36.68 -26.59
N MET A 146 18.72 -36.16 -27.01
CA MET A 146 18.46 -34.72 -27.03
C MET A 146 18.56 -34.12 -25.62
N LYS A 147 18.01 -34.77 -24.60
CA LYS A 147 18.09 -34.33 -23.23
C LYS A 147 19.53 -34.25 -22.71
N ILE A 148 20.32 -35.30 -22.98
CA ILE A 148 21.74 -35.32 -22.61
C ILE A 148 22.52 -34.23 -23.35
N ALA A 149 22.28 -34.03 -24.65
CA ALA A 149 22.91 -32.99 -25.44
C ALA A 149 22.59 -31.58 -24.91
N LYS A 150 21.32 -31.29 -24.56
CA LYS A 150 20.90 -30.02 -23.96
C LYS A 150 21.57 -29.75 -22.62
N VAL A 151 21.75 -30.78 -21.78
CA VAL A 151 22.47 -30.64 -20.49
C VAL A 151 23.94 -30.35 -20.74
N LYS A 152 24.59 -31.08 -21.67
CA LYS A 152 26.02 -30.91 -21.99
C LYS A 152 26.32 -29.51 -22.55
N SER A 153 25.47 -29.00 -23.42
CA SER A 153 25.60 -27.65 -24.03
C SER A 153 25.23 -26.52 -23.09
N GLY A 154 24.61 -26.79 -21.94
CA GLY A 154 24.05 -25.73 -21.06
C GLY A 154 22.86 -25.00 -21.65
N TYR A 155 22.20 -25.53 -22.70
CA TYR A 155 21.11 -24.90 -23.43
C TYR A 155 19.95 -24.52 -22.52
N GLU A 156 19.48 -25.44 -21.68
CA GLU A 156 18.33 -25.17 -20.78
C GLU A 156 18.65 -24.07 -19.75
N GLN A 157 19.89 -24.03 -19.27
CA GLN A 157 20.34 -22.98 -18.34
C GLN A 157 20.38 -21.61 -19.03
N SER A 158 21.01 -21.52 -20.21
CA SER A 158 21.10 -20.25 -20.96
C SER A 158 19.75 -19.78 -21.41
N LYS A 159 18.85 -20.69 -21.81
CA LYS A 159 17.44 -20.36 -22.14
C LYS A 159 16.71 -19.78 -20.95
N SER A 160 16.82 -20.39 -19.78
CA SER A 160 16.18 -19.87 -18.56
C SER A 160 16.70 -18.48 -18.18
N GLN A 161 18.00 -18.22 -18.37
CA GLN A 161 18.60 -16.90 -18.11
C GLN A 161 18.09 -15.84 -19.11
N TYR A 162 17.97 -16.19 -20.37
CA TYR A 162 17.41 -15.33 -21.40
C TYR A 162 15.92 -14.98 -21.11
N GLU A 163 15.11 -15.98 -20.78
CA GLU A 163 13.70 -15.77 -20.44
C GLU A 163 13.53 -14.88 -19.18
N LEU A 164 14.43 -15.04 -18.21
CA LEU A 164 14.44 -14.18 -17.03
C LEU A 164 14.79 -12.73 -17.38
N ALA A 165 15.88 -12.51 -18.14
CA ALA A 165 16.30 -11.18 -18.57
C ALA A 165 15.24 -10.49 -19.44
N LYS A 166 14.57 -11.26 -20.32
CA LYS A 166 13.46 -10.77 -21.13
C LYS A 166 12.29 -10.31 -20.27
N ARG A 167 11.90 -11.09 -19.27
CA ARG A 167 10.83 -10.73 -18.34
C ARG A 167 11.19 -9.47 -17.55
N GLU A 168 12.40 -9.36 -17.02
CA GLU A 168 12.86 -8.16 -16.31
C GLU A 168 12.78 -6.92 -17.21
N MET A 169 13.12 -7.05 -18.48
CA MET A 169 13.00 -5.97 -19.46
C MET A 169 11.54 -5.59 -19.75
N GLU A 170 10.65 -6.56 -19.88
CA GLU A 170 9.21 -6.32 -20.06
C GLU A 170 8.61 -5.62 -18.84
N HIS A 171 8.98 -6.05 -17.63
CA HIS A 171 8.51 -5.48 -16.36
C HIS A 171 9.19 -4.15 -15.98
N ALA A 172 10.15 -3.67 -16.79
CA ALA A 172 10.68 -2.32 -16.66
C ALA A 172 9.66 -1.24 -17.04
N THR A 173 8.58 -1.61 -17.72
CA THR A 173 7.45 -0.74 -18.01
C THR A 173 6.25 -1.16 -17.17
N LEU A 174 5.79 -0.28 -16.30
CA LEU A 174 4.61 -0.51 -15.47
C LEU A 174 3.34 -0.12 -16.23
N ILE A 175 2.40 -1.05 -16.33
CA ILE A 175 1.13 -0.86 -17.04
C ILE A 175 -0.07 -1.09 -16.12
N ALA A 176 -1.21 -0.46 -16.43
CA ALA A 176 -2.45 -0.66 -15.69
C ALA A 176 -3.06 -2.03 -16.01
N PRO A 177 -3.39 -2.86 -15.00
CA PRO A 177 -3.98 -4.20 -15.21
C PRO A 177 -5.47 -4.15 -15.58
N PHE A 178 -6.17 -3.08 -15.22
CA PHE A 178 -7.58 -2.83 -15.52
C PHE A 178 -7.86 -1.33 -15.54
N ASP A 179 -9.06 -0.94 -15.98
CA ASP A 179 -9.51 0.45 -15.99
C ASP A 179 -9.76 0.95 -14.58
N GLY A 180 -9.27 2.14 -14.23
CA GLY A 180 -9.43 2.64 -12.87
C GLY A 180 -8.83 4.03 -12.66
N VAL A 181 -8.67 4.38 -11.39
CA VAL A 181 -8.08 5.65 -10.95
C VAL A 181 -6.79 5.40 -10.20
N VAL A 182 -5.77 6.19 -10.51
CA VAL A 182 -4.45 6.12 -9.86
C VAL A 182 -4.52 6.76 -8.47
N ALA A 183 -4.02 6.04 -7.47
CA ALA A 183 -3.89 6.51 -6.10
C ALA A 183 -2.53 6.09 -5.51
N ASN A 184 -2.13 6.72 -4.39
CA ASN A 184 -0.93 6.38 -3.64
C ASN A 184 0.37 6.41 -4.44
N LEU A 185 0.47 7.30 -5.44
CA LEU A 185 1.70 7.54 -6.20
C LEU A 185 2.54 8.57 -5.45
N PHE A 186 3.63 8.14 -4.84
CA PHE A 186 4.57 9.00 -4.09
C PHE A 186 5.96 9.08 -4.72
N SER A 187 6.30 8.15 -5.60
CA SER A 187 7.59 8.09 -6.27
C SER A 187 7.78 9.26 -7.23
N LYS A 188 9.04 9.66 -7.42
CA LYS A 188 9.43 10.74 -8.33
C LYS A 188 10.40 10.21 -9.39
N PRO A 189 10.43 10.80 -10.59
CA PRO A 189 11.47 10.50 -11.59
C PRO A 189 12.87 10.69 -11.03
N TYR A 190 13.83 9.97 -11.58
CA TYR A 190 15.25 9.96 -11.22
C TYR A 190 15.59 9.35 -9.86
N ASN A 191 14.62 8.77 -9.16
CA ASN A 191 14.86 7.98 -7.96
C ASN A 191 14.86 6.48 -8.29
N PRO A 192 15.60 5.65 -7.54
CA PRO A 192 15.52 4.20 -7.68
C PRO A 192 14.12 3.71 -7.34
N ALA A 193 13.64 2.73 -8.09
CA ALA A 193 12.36 2.07 -7.81
C ALA A 193 12.48 1.22 -6.54
N ASN A 194 11.48 1.32 -5.66
CA ASN A 194 11.37 0.45 -4.50
C ASN A 194 10.63 -0.84 -4.90
N THR A 195 11.31 -1.98 -4.77
CA THR A 195 10.72 -3.30 -5.10
C THR A 195 9.84 -3.87 -3.98
N SER A 196 9.97 -3.35 -2.76
CA SER A 196 9.24 -3.83 -1.58
C SER A 196 7.91 -3.09 -1.37
N GLU A 197 7.80 -1.85 -1.83
CA GLU A 197 6.62 -1.01 -1.69
C GLU A 197 5.90 -0.83 -3.01
N ALA A 198 4.59 -0.58 -2.93
CA ALA A 198 3.81 -0.27 -4.11
C ALA A 198 4.25 1.09 -4.70
N PHE A 199 4.49 1.12 -6.01
CA PHE A 199 4.72 2.35 -6.76
C PHE A 199 3.44 3.21 -6.82
N CYS A 200 2.31 2.59 -7.13
CA CYS A 200 0.98 3.19 -7.10
C CYS A 200 -0.09 2.13 -6.91
N THR A 201 -1.30 2.58 -6.63
CA THR A 201 -2.49 1.74 -6.52
C THR A 201 -3.46 2.12 -7.63
N ILE A 202 -4.02 1.13 -8.34
CA ILE A 202 -5.16 1.34 -9.25
C ILE A 202 -6.42 0.89 -8.54
N ILE A 203 -7.45 1.75 -8.58
CA ILE A 203 -8.74 1.53 -7.92
C ILE A 203 -9.83 1.53 -8.99
N ASP A 204 -10.59 0.43 -9.06
CA ASP A 204 -11.81 0.34 -9.88
C ASP A 204 -12.98 0.95 -9.08
N CYS A 205 -13.61 2.01 -9.62
CA CYS A 205 -14.70 2.79 -9.00
C CYS A 205 -16.01 2.59 -9.73
#